data_1ab99b483b641890d63b62ec6611a481
#
_entry.id   1ab99b483b641890d63b62ec6611a481
#
_cell.length_a   1.000
_cell.length_b   1.000
_cell.length_c   1.000
_cell.angle_alpha   90.00
_cell.angle_beta   90.00
_cell.angle_gamma   90.00
#
_symmetry.space_group_name_H-M   'P 1'
#
loop_
_entity.id
_entity.type
_entity.pdbx_description
1 polymer ?
#
loop_
_entity_poly.entity_id
_entity_poly.type
_entity_poly.pdbx_seq_one_letter_code
_entity_poly.pdbx_strand_id
1 'polypeptide(L)'
;SWPWRRPGSGTSTGPRCSAWKEGWLLNPNWLGRLAAYHPDRPALWFRNTWLTYGELYLRARKAAGALRALGVAKGDRVGLIAWNHPAYLDLLFAGPLLGHILTPFNHRLSLPELQALHAYTEPKVLFYGEGFQEVARALDPKALPLEALLEGEEAPEEVRVDLEDPALLLFTGGTTGLPKGALLPYRQLLVNAVQTAFSWGLSREDRYILATP
;
A
#
# COMPACT_ATOMS: atom_id res chain seq x y z
N SER A 1 -14.01 27.51 -25.00
CA SER A 1 -13.88 28.43 -23.85
C SER A 1 -14.40 27.74 -22.61
N TRP A 2 -13.49 27.36 -21.72
CA TRP A 2 -13.80 26.72 -20.44
C TRP A 2 -14.11 27.81 -19.41
N PRO A 3 -15.29 27.80 -18.74
CA PRO A 3 -15.60 28.77 -17.71
C PRO A 3 -15.04 28.32 -16.37
N TRP A 4 -13.89 28.83 -15.97
CA TRP A 4 -13.46 28.79 -14.57
C TRP A 4 -14.32 29.76 -13.76
N ARG A 5 -15.28 29.26 -13.00
CA ARG A 5 -15.90 30.04 -11.93
C ARG A 5 -15.09 29.84 -10.65
N ARG A 6 -14.57 30.92 -10.09
CA ARG A 6 -14.00 30.93 -8.73
C ARG A 6 -15.14 30.65 -7.74
N PRO A 7 -14.98 29.73 -6.76
CA PRO A 7 -15.94 29.63 -5.67
C PRO A 7 -15.87 30.91 -4.84
N GLY A 8 -17.06 31.41 -4.44
CA GLY A 8 -17.19 32.62 -3.63
C GLY A 8 -16.53 32.47 -2.26
N SER A 9 -16.18 33.60 -1.69
CA SER A 9 -15.58 33.81 -0.37
C SER A 9 -16.49 33.31 0.77
N GLY A 10 -16.49 32.00 1.01
CA GLY A 10 -17.01 31.39 2.21
C GLY A 10 -15.84 31.05 3.13
N THR A 11 -15.84 31.58 4.33
CA THR A 11 -14.89 31.28 5.41
C THR A 11 -15.04 29.84 5.84
N SER A 12 -14.41 28.89 5.13
CA SER A 12 -14.24 27.52 5.60
C SER A 12 -12.93 27.44 6.38
N THR A 13 -13.02 27.12 7.68
CA THR A 13 -11.90 26.74 8.54
C THR A 13 -11.44 25.31 8.18
N GLY A 14 -11.07 25.08 6.92
CA GLY A 14 -10.33 23.91 6.48
C GLY A 14 -8.85 24.04 6.87
N PRO A 15 -8.07 22.94 6.96
CA PRO A 15 -6.67 22.99 7.32
C PRO A 15 -5.95 23.98 6.41
N ARG A 16 -5.26 24.93 7.03
CA ARG A 16 -4.58 26.04 6.34
C ARG A 16 -3.63 25.49 5.29
N CYS A 17 -3.81 25.96 4.08
CA CYS A 17 -3.05 25.65 2.87
C CYS A 17 -1.60 26.18 2.94
N SER A 18 -0.84 25.77 3.96
CA SER A 18 0.62 26.00 4.03
C SER A 18 1.43 24.91 3.33
N ALA A 19 0.77 23.83 2.88
CA ALA A 19 1.40 22.68 2.23
C ALA A 19 1.71 22.88 0.74
N TRP A 20 1.39 24.05 0.15
CA TRP A 20 1.65 24.30 -1.28
C TRP A 20 3.12 24.62 -1.60
N LYS A 21 4.00 24.68 -0.60
CA LYS A 21 5.32 25.28 -0.79
C LYS A 21 6.41 24.37 -1.29
N GLU A 22 6.32 23.05 -1.20
CA GLU A 22 7.39 22.18 -1.72
C GLU A 22 6.87 20.79 -2.08
N GLY A 23 6.84 20.48 -3.37
CA GLY A 23 6.87 19.10 -3.84
C GLY A 23 5.60 18.26 -3.72
N TRP A 24 4.43 18.83 -3.99
CA TRP A 24 3.13 18.14 -3.87
C TRP A 24 3.05 16.80 -4.63
N LEU A 25 3.71 16.68 -5.77
CA LEU A 25 3.86 15.41 -6.50
C LEU A 25 4.94 14.52 -5.89
N LEU A 26 5.83 15.08 -5.07
CA LEU A 26 7.01 14.40 -4.55
C LEU A 26 6.75 13.64 -3.22
N ASN A 27 5.61 13.87 -2.56
CA ASN A 27 5.23 13.10 -1.38
C ASN A 27 4.40 11.87 -1.81
N PRO A 28 4.82 10.64 -1.48
CA PRO A 28 4.13 9.43 -1.91
C PRO A 28 2.80 9.14 -1.19
N ASN A 29 2.37 9.95 -0.21
CA ASN A 29 1.06 9.78 0.44
C ASN A 29 -0.10 10.24 -0.46
N TRP A 30 -0.24 9.60 -1.63
CA TRP A 30 -1.27 9.93 -2.62
C TRP A 30 -2.68 9.61 -2.13
N LEU A 31 -2.84 8.48 -1.40
CA LEU A 31 -4.14 8.10 -0.85
C LEU A 31 -4.62 9.11 0.20
N GLY A 32 -3.73 9.60 1.06
CA GLY A 32 -4.08 10.63 2.05
C GLY A 32 -4.59 11.90 1.40
N ARG A 33 -4.02 12.30 0.27
CA ARG A 33 -4.52 13.44 -0.52
C ARG A 33 -5.90 13.19 -1.13
N LEU A 34 -6.10 12.00 -1.73
CA LEU A 34 -7.41 11.63 -2.28
C LEU A 34 -8.48 11.58 -1.19
N ALA A 35 -8.16 11.03 -0.03
CA ALA A 35 -9.05 11.00 1.13
C ALA A 35 -9.39 12.40 1.66
N ALA A 36 -8.42 13.34 1.63
CA ALA A 36 -8.66 14.71 2.06
C ALA A 36 -9.60 15.49 1.11
N TYR A 37 -9.51 15.24 -0.21
CA TYR A 37 -10.33 15.95 -1.20
C TYR A 37 -11.64 15.24 -1.54
N HIS A 38 -11.70 13.92 -1.42
CA HIS A 38 -12.83 13.09 -1.83
C HIS A 38 -13.08 11.96 -0.84
N PRO A 39 -13.29 12.24 0.47
CA PRO A 39 -13.39 11.21 1.50
C PRO A 39 -14.50 10.18 1.23
N ASP A 40 -15.66 10.65 0.77
CA ASP A 40 -16.86 9.82 0.58
C ASP A 40 -16.93 9.14 -0.80
N ARG A 41 -15.95 9.42 -1.69
CA ARG A 41 -15.97 8.81 -3.02
C ARG A 41 -15.57 7.33 -2.93
N PRO A 42 -16.32 6.41 -3.62
CA PRO A 42 -15.96 5.00 -3.69
C PRO A 42 -14.55 4.80 -4.29
N ALA A 43 -13.72 4.02 -3.60
CA ALA A 43 -12.34 3.73 -3.98
C ALA A 43 -12.13 2.25 -4.32
N LEU A 44 -12.71 1.33 -3.55
CA LEU A 44 -12.50 -0.10 -3.70
C LEU A 44 -13.79 -0.88 -3.49
N TRP A 45 -14.09 -1.81 -4.42
CA TRP A 45 -15.15 -2.81 -4.26
C TRP A 45 -14.56 -4.16 -3.89
N PHE A 46 -14.99 -4.73 -2.78
CA PHE A 46 -14.55 -6.05 -2.35
C PHE A 46 -15.67 -6.78 -1.59
N ARG A 47 -15.96 -8.04 -1.95
CA ARG A 47 -16.96 -8.91 -1.28
C ARG A 47 -18.30 -8.19 -1.00
N ASN A 48 -18.86 -7.58 -2.04
CA ASN A 48 -20.13 -6.85 -2.00
C ASN A 48 -20.14 -5.56 -1.12
N THR A 49 -18.97 -5.03 -0.77
CA THR A 49 -18.86 -3.81 0.02
C THR A 49 -17.98 -2.79 -0.72
N TRP A 50 -18.41 -1.53 -0.74
CA TRP A 50 -17.59 -0.41 -1.14
C TRP A 50 -16.80 0.11 0.05
N LEU A 51 -15.53 0.40 -0.18
CA LEU A 51 -14.72 1.25 0.68
C LEU A 51 -14.51 2.58 -0.04
N THR A 52 -14.71 3.67 0.70
CA THR A 52 -14.41 5.03 0.21
C THR A 52 -12.92 5.33 0.33
N TYR A 53 -12.46 6.44 -0.27
CA TYR A 53 -11.07 6.89 -0.08
C TYR A 53 -10.76 7.20 1.38
N GLY A 54 -11.72 7.80 2.12
CA GLY A 54 -11.57 8.06 3.55
C GLY A 54 -11.39 6.78 4.36
N GLU A 55 -12.25 5.79 4.14
CA GLU A 55 -12.17 4.49 4.83
C GLU A 55 -10.89 3.73 4.47
N LEU A 56 -10.49 3.73 3.19
CA LEU A 56 -9.26 3.08 2.77
C LEU A 56 -8.02 3.75 3.41
N TYR A 57 -8.03 5.08 3.52
CA TYR A 57 -6.95 5.81 4.18
C TYR A 57 -6.90 5.55 5.69
N LEU A 58 -8.07 5.48 6.36
CA LEU A 58 -8.16 5.10 7.76
C LEU A 58 -7.57 3.70 8.00
N ARG A 59 -7.87 2.73 7.13
CA ARG A 59 -7.29 1.39 7.18
C ARG A 59 -5.77 1.41 7.03
N ALA A 60 -5.25 2.19 6.07
CA ALA A 60 -3.80 2.36 5.90
C ALA A 60 -3.13 2.99 7.14
N ARG A 61 -3.77 3.96 7.81
CA ARG A 61 -3.27 4.55 9.05
C ARG A 61 -3.27 3.55 10.21
N LYS A 62 -4.31 2.74 10.34
CA LYS A 62 -4.36 1.64 11.33
C LYS A 62 -3.28 0.61 11.07
N ALA A 63 -3.09 0.20 9.81
CA ALA A 63 -2.02 -0.72 9.43
C ALA A 63 -0.63 -0.14 9.78
N ALA A 64 -0.39 1.14 9.51
CA ALA A 64 0.86 1.81 9.90
C ALA A 64 1.06 1.82 11.42
N GLY A 65 0.00 2.05 12.19
CA GLY A 65 0.04 1.99 13.66
C GLY A 65 0.31 0.58 14.18
N ALA A 66 -0.36 -0.44 13.65
CA ALA A 66 -0.14 -1.85 13.99
C ALA A 66 1.32 -2.27 13.68
N LEU A 67 1.84 -1.91 12.51
CA LEU A 67 3.22 -2.18 12.13
C LEU A 67 4.22 -1.50 13.08
N ARG A 68 3.97 -0.24 13.46
CA ARG A 68 4.80 0.48 14.43
C ARG A 68 4.79 -0.20 15.80
N ALA A 69 3.64 -0.65 16.28
CA ALA A 69 3.54 -1.40 17.54
C ALA A 69 4.31 -2.74 17.50
N LEU A 70 4.43 -3.35 16.32
CA LEU A 70 5.24 -4.54 16.07
C LEU A 70 6.74 -4.23 15.89
N GLY A 71 7.16 -2.97 16.04
CA GLY A 71 8.55 -2.53 15.93
C GLY A 71 9.07 -2.44 14.49
N VAL A 72 8.16 -2.32 13.50
CA VAL A 72 8.53 -2.08 12.11
C VAL A 72 8.98 -0.63 11.96
N ALA A 73 10.11 -0.43 11.32
CA ALA A 73 10.71 0.86 11.02
C ALA A 73 10.87 1.10 9.51
N LYS A 74 11.29 2.31 9.14
CA LYS A 74 11.62 2.64 7.75
C LYS A 74 12.71 1.70 7.21
N GLY A 75 12.46 1.12 6.04
CA GLY A 75 13.35 0.17 5.36
C GLY A 75 13.13 -1.31 5.75
N ASP A 76 12.34 -1.59 6.78
CA ASP A 76 11.98 -2.97 7.11
C ASP A 76 11.04 -3.56 6.05
N ARG A 77 11.19 -4.87 5.78
CA ARG A 77 10.31 -5.63 4.88
C ARG A 77 9.13 -6.15 5.69
N VAL A 78 7.94 -6.00 5.10
CA VAL A 78 6.68 -6.55 5.62
C VAL A 78 6.16 -7.57 4.63
N GLY A 79 6.18 -8.84 5.02
CA GLY A 79 5.70 -9.95 4.21
C GLY A 79 4.18 -10.07 4.23
N LEU A 80 3.60 -10.48 3.11
CA LEU A 80 2.18 -10.80 3.00
C LEU A 80 1.97 -11.99 2.09
N ILE A 81 1.28 -13.03 2.56
CA ILE A 81 0.82 -14.17 1.77
C ILE A 81 -0.70 -14.30 1.90
N ALA A 82 -1.41 -14.03 0.82
CA ALA A 82 -2.88 -14.06 0.80
C ALA A 82 -3.42 -14.17 -0.62
N TRP A 83 -4.71 -14.51 -0.76
CA TRP A 83 -5.47 -14.20 -1.97
C TRP A 83 -5.61 -12.69 -2.13
N ASN A 84 -6.10 -12.24 -3.31
CA ASN A 84 -6.39 -10.81 -3.51
C ASN A 84 -7.31 -10.29 -2.41
N HIS A 85 -6.80 -9.35 -1.64
CA HIS A 85 -7.46 -8.83 -0.44
C HIS A 85 -7.13 -7.33 -0.25
N PRO A 86 -8.03 -6.52 0.31
CA PRO A 86 -7.75 -5.10 0.62
C PRO A 86 -6.48 -4.85 1.43
N ALA A 87 -6.04 -5.81 2.24
CA ALA A 87 -4.81 -5.71 3.03
C ALA A 87 -3.55 -5.40 2.20
N TYR A 88 -3.49 -5.80 0.93
CA TYR A 88 -2.39 -5.38 0.04
C TYR A 88 -2.37 -3.86 -0.14
N LEU A 89 -3.54 -3.23 -0.26
CA LEU A 89 -3.65 -1.78 -0.36
C LEU A 89 -3.44 -1.10 1.00
N ASP A 90 -3.94 -1.71 2.08
CA ASP A 90 -3.69 -1.21 3.44
C ASP A 90 -2.18 -1.11 3.71
N LEU A 91 -1.41 -2.16 3.40
CA LEU A 91 0.04 -2.18 3.55
C LEU A 91 0.75 -1.29 2.55
N LEU A 92 0.35 -1.28 1.28
CA LEU A 92 0.95 -0.42 0.26
C LEU A 92 0.83 1.07 0.63
N PHE A 93 -0.35 1.48 1.08
CA PHE A 93 -0.61 2.88 1.46
C PHE A 93 -0.21 3.23 2.90
N ALA A 94 0.04 2.24 3.75
CA ALA A 94 0.74 2.45 5.03
C ALA A 94 2.24 2.74 4.82
N GLY A 95 2.82 2.30 3.70
CA GLY A 95 4.23 2.53 3.37
C GLY A 95 4.64 4.01 3.40
N PRO A 96 3.93 4.94 2.74
CA PRO A 96 4.22 6.37 2.83
C PRO A 96 4.15 6.98 4.23
N LEU A 97 3.47 6.30 5.16
CA LEU A 97 3.32 6.76 6.56
C LEU A 97 4.42 6.23 7.49
N LEU A 98 5.00 5.06 7.16
CA LEU A 98 5.97 4.38 8.02
C LEU A 98 7.32 4.11 7.33
N GLY A 99 7.36 4.06 6.01
CA GLY A 99 8.58 3.80 5.23
C GLY A 99 8.96 2.34 5.11
N HIS A 100 8.09 1.40 5.45
CA HIS A 100 8.35 -0.03 5.26
C HIS A 100 8.25 -0.44 3.78
N ILE A 101 8.81 -1.59 3.45
CA ILE A 101 8.82 -2.17 2.11
C ILE A 101 7.84 -3.35 2.08
N LEU A 102 6.75 -3.21 1.34
CA LEU A 102 5.81 -4.31 1.15
C LEU A 102 6.46 -5.41 0.30
N THR A 103 6.42 -6.65 0.80
CA THR A 103 7.00 -7.82 0.15
C THR A 103 5.92 -8.90 -0.01
N PRO A 104 5.15 -8.88 -1.11
CA PRO A 104 4.16 -9.92 -1.39
C PRO A 104 4.82 -11.25 -1.70
N PHE A 105 4.36 -12.31 -1.04
CA PHE A 105 4.77 -13.68 -1.31
C PHE A 105 3.79 -14.32 -2.30
N ASN A 106 4.28 -14.81 -3.43
CA ASN A 106 3.44 -15.49 -4.39
C ASN A 106 2.96 -16.84 -3.82
N HIS A 107 1.68 -16.92 -3.49
CA HIS A 107 1.04 -18.10 -2.92
C HIS A 107 1.05 -19.35 -3.81
N ARG A 108 1.44 -19.23 -5.08
CA ARG A 108 1.56 -20.36 -6.03
C ARG A 108 2.90 -21.08 -5.94
N LEU A 109 3.86 -20.51 -5.19
CA LEU A 109 5.16 -21.13 -4.98
C LEU A 109 5.05 -22.30 -4.00
N SER A 110 5.91 -23.28 -4.17
CA SER A 110 6.07 -24.39 -3.22
C SER A 110 6.63 -23.91 -1.88
N LEU A 111 6.39 -24.66 -0.81
CA LEU A 111 6.90 -24.32 0.50
C LEU A 111 8.42 -24.13 0.53
N PRO A 112 9.27 -24.99 -0.10
CA PRO A 112 10.71 -24.73 -0.16
C PRO A 112 11.09 -23.41 -0.84
N GLU A 113 10.38 -23.02 -1.91
CA GLU A 113 10.61 -21.74 -2.59
C GLU A 113 10.22 -20.56 -1.70
N LEU A 114 9.08 -20.67 -1.01
CA LEU A 114 8.64 -19.66 -0.05
C LEU A 114 9.62 -19.53 1.14
N GLN A 115 10.17 -20.65 1.64
CA GLN A 115 11.19 -20.64 2.68
C GLN A 115 12.48 -19.95 2.21
N ALA A 116 12.92 -20.21 0.98
CA ALA A 116 14.07 -19.54 0.40
C ALA A 116 13.84 -18.03 0.26
N LEU A 117 12.64 -17.62 -0.18
CA LEU A 117 12.27 -16.19 -0.27
C LEU A 117 12.19 -15.54 1.11
N HIS A 118 11.60 -16.21 2.09
CA HIS A 118 11.50 -15.70 3.46
C HIS A 118 12.90 -15.51 4.06
N ALA A 119 13.79 -16.49 3.92
CA ALA A 119 15.17 -16.40 4.38
C ALA A 119 15.97 -15.29 3.66
N TYR A 120 15.70 -15.07 2.38
CA TYR A 120 16.36 -14.01 1.61
C TYR A 120 15.86 -12.60 1.95
N THR A 121 14.55 -12.45 2.17
CA THR A 121 13.93 -11.15 2.43
C THR A 121 13.96 -10.74 3.89
N GLU A 122 14.08 -11.69 4.80
CA GLU A 122 14.08 -11.48 6.26
C GLU A 122 13.00 -10.45 6.68
N PRO A 123 11.71 -10.72 6.40
CA PRO A 123 10.67 -9.76 6.75
C PRO A 123 10.58 -9.58 8.25
N LYS A 124 10.45 -8.35 8.70
CA LYS A 124 10.28 -8.01 10.12
C LYS A 124 9.01 -8.62 10.71
N VAL A 125 7.98 -8.75 9.88
CA VAL A 125 6.71 -9.40 10.19
C VAL A 125 6.14 -10.02 8.92
N LEU A 126 5.51 -11.18 9.04
CA LEU A 126 4.78 -11.86 7.97
C LEU A 126 3.30 -11.90 8.32
N PHE A 127 2.46 -11.39 7.43
CA PHE A 127 1.00 -11.51 7.52
C PHE A 127 0.48 -12.60 6.59
N TYR A 128 -0.62 -13.23 6.98
CA TYR A 128 -1.29 -14.23 6.16
C TYR A 128 -2.80 -14.02 6.11
N GLY A 129 -3.38 -14.34 4.95
CA GLY A 129 -4.82 -14.38 4.76
C GLY A 129 -5.41 -15.76 4.97
N GLU A 130 -6.73 -15.84 4.82
CA GLU A 130 -7.50 -17.08 4.92
C GLU A 130 -6.92 -18.19 4.02
N GLY A 131 -6.72 -19.37 4.60
CA GLY A 131 -6.15 -20.56 3.94
C GLY A 131 -4.63 -20.63 3.93
N PHE A 132 -3.90 -19.62 4.42
CA PHE A 132 -2.42 -19.58 4.40
C PHE A 132 -1.77 -19.71 5.78
N GLN A 133 -2.54 -19.94 6.84
CA GLN A 133 -2.02 -19.99 8.20
C GLN A 133 -0.90 -21.03 8.39
N GLU A 134 -1.10 -22.25 7.90
CA GLU A 134 -0.11 -23.34 8.04
C GLU A 134 1.18 -23.02 7.31
N VAL A 135 1.06 -22.56 6.05
CA VAL A 135 2.21 -22.16 5.24
C VAL A 135 2.95 -21.00 5.91
N ALA A 136 2.23 -19.95 6.31
CA ALA A 136 2.84 -18.77 6.93
C ALA A 136 3.57 -19.12 8.23
N ARG A 137 3.01 -19.99 9.08
CA ARG A 137 3.65 -20.43 10.32
C ARG A 137 4.82 -21.38 10.09
N ALA A 138 4.85 -22.09 8.98
CA ALA A 138 6.01 -22.88 8.58
C ALA A 138 7.17 -21.99 8.07
N LEU A 139 6.87 -20.76 7.61
CA LEU A 139 7.86 -19.74 7.25
C LEU A 139 8.34 -18.97 8.48
N ASP A 140 7.38 -18.48 9.25
CA ASP A 140 7.60 -17.71 10.48
C ASP A 140 6.57 -18.12 11.53
N PRO A 141 6.99 -18.79 12.63
CA PRO A 141 6.07 -19.18 13.72
C PRO A 141 5.32 -18.00 14.35
N LYS A 142 5.82 -16.76 14.19
CA LYS A 142 5.21 -15.51 14.67
C LYS A 142 4.31 -14.82 13.64
N ALA A 143 4.08 -15.46 12.47
CA ALA A 143 3.22 -14.89 11.44
C ALA A 143 1.82 -14.55 11.99
N LEU A 144 1.29 -13.41 11.58
CA LEU A 144 0.04 -12.83 12.08
C LEU A 144 -1.07 -12.88 11.03
N PRO A 145 -2.34 -13.04 11.45
CA PRO A 145 -3.46 -12.93 10.54
C PRO A 145 -3.65 -11.47 10.04
N LEU A 146 -4.25 -11.30 8.86
CA LEU A 146 -4.49 -9.99 8.26
C LEU A 146 -5.30 -9.04 9.14
N GLU A 147 -6.19 -9.58 9.95
CA GLU A 147 -7.08 -8.85 10.86
C GLU A 147 -6.28 -8.00 11.84
N ALA A 148 -5.12 -8.47 12.27
CA ALA A 148 -4.21 -7.75 13.16
C ALA A 148 -3.77 -6.37 12.61
N LEU A 149 -3.81 -6.17 11.28
CA LEU A 149 -3.51 -4.87 10.67
C LEU A 149 -4.51 -3.78 11.06
N LEU A 150 -5.75 -4.14 11.35
CA LEU A 150 -6.84 -3.19 11.62
C LEU A 150 -7.12 -3.01 13.12
N GLU A 151 -6.47 -3.79 13.97
CA GLU A 151 -6.56 -3.70 15.43
C GLU A 151 -5.68 -2.57 16.00
N GLY A 152 -4.74 -2.08 15.21
CA GLY A 152 -3.84 -1.00 15.61
C GLY A 152 -4.55 0.35 15.78
N GLU A 153 -4.03 1.18 16.68
CA GLU A 153 -4.37 2.59 16.72
C GLU A 153 -3.81 3.30 15.49
N GLU A 154 -4.45 4.40 15.08
CA GLU A 154 -3.93 5.18 13.96
C GLU A 154 -2.54 5.73 14.27
N ALA A 155 -1.61 5.62 13.31
CA ALA A 155 -0.28 6.19 13.47
C ALA A 155 -0.36 7.72 13.64
N PRO A 156 0.13 8.29 14.75
CA PRO A 156 -0.03 9.72 15.05
C PRO A 156 0.90 10.60 14.21
N GLU A 157 2.04 10.08 13.76
CA GLU A 157 3.06 10.81 13.04
C GLU A 157 3.50 10.06 11.78
N GLU A 158 3.72 10.82 10.71
CA GLU A 158 4.28 10.32 9.45
C GLU A 158 5.81 10.36 9.51
N VAL A 159 6.44 9.29 9.05
CA VAL A 159 7.88 9.25 8.80
C VAL A 159 8.14 9.95 7.46
N ARG A 160 9.24 10.71 7.38
CA ARG A 160 9.62 11.29 6.09
C ARG A 160 9.97 10.18 5.09
N VAL A 161 9.17 10.09 4.02
CA VAL A 161 9.35 9.16 2.90
C VAL A 161 9.43 9.96 1.62
N ASP A 162 10.47 9.70 0.83
CA ASP A 162 10.72 10.35 -0.45
C ASP A 162 10.38 9.40 -1.62
N LEU A 163 10.28 9.95 -2.83
CA LEU A 163 9.96 9.15 -4.03
C LEU A 163 11.02 8.09 -4.36
N GLU A 164 12.27 8.29 -3.96
CA GLU A 164 13.35 7.33 -4.18
C GLU A 164 13.39 6.23 -3.12
N ASP A 165 12.65 6.37 -2.04
CA ASP A 165 12.54 5.30 -1.04
C ASP A 165 11.83 4.07 -1.62
N PRO A 166 12.28 2.86 -1.26
CA PRO A 166 11.66 1.62 -1.72
C PRO A 166 10.24 1.45 -1.16
N ALA A 167 9.32 1.07 -2.03
CA ALA A 167 7.91 0.80 -1.69
C ALA A 167 7.57 -0.69 -1.71
N LEU A 168 8.06 -1.40 -2.73
CA LEU A 168 7.75 -2.80 -3.00
C LEU A 168 9.00 -3.60 -3.29
N LEU A 169 9.03 -4.83 -2.81
CA LEU A 169 9.98 -5.85 -3.22
C LEU A 169 9.21 -7.00 -3.88
N LEU A 170 9.29 -7.07 -5.21
CA LEU A 170 8.60 -8.09 -6.01
C LEU A 170 9.59 -9.11 -6.54
N PHE A 171 9.20 -10.38 -6.59
CA PHE A 171 10.00 -11.45 -7.15
C PHE A 171 9.48 -11.87 -8.51
N THR A 172 10.39 -11.92 -9.48
CA THR A 172 10.09 -12.44 -10.81
C THR A 172 10.46 -13.90 -10.88
N GLY A 173 9.59 -14.73 -11.50
CA GLY A 173 9.88 -16.13 -11.77
C GLY A 173 11.07 -16.25 -12.72
N GLY A 174 12.21 -16.70 -12.21
CA GLY A 174 13.38 -17.02 -13.03
C GLY A 174 13.27 -18.46 -13.55
N THR A 175 13.50 -18.66 -14.83
CA THR A 175 13.55 -20.01 -15.45
C THR A 175 14.84 -20.78 -15.08
N THR A 176 15.80 -20.17 -14.39
CA THR A 176 17.15 -20.69 -14.20
C THR A 176 17.75 -20.53 -12.81
N GLY A 177 16.94 -20.46 -11.73
CA GLY A 177 17.51 -20.34 -10.39
C GLY A 177 16.61 -19.63 -9.39
N LEU A 178 17.19 -19.11 -8.31
CA LEU A 178 16.47 -18.34 -7.31
C LEU A 178 15.73 -17.13 -7.93
N PRO A 179 14.51 -16.85 -7.52
CA PRO A 179 13.76 -15.70 -8.02
C PRO A 179 14.54 -14.40 -7.82
N LYS A 180 14.57 -13.55 -8.84
CA LYS A 180 15.20 -12.23 -8.74
C LYS A 180 14.27 -11.24 -8.09
N GLY A 181 14.70 -10.58 -7.03
CA GLY A 181 13.97 -9.51 -6.36
C GLY A 181 14.12 -8.18 -7.11
N ALA A 182 13.00 -7.58 -7.48
CA ALA A 182 12.94 -6.22 -8.02
C ALA A 182 12.50 -5.26 -6.91
N LEU A 183 13.37 -4.36 -6.49
CA LEU A 183 13.07 -3.32 -5.53
C LEU A 183 12.51 -2.09 -6.26
N LEU A 184 11.25 -1.77 -6.04
CA LEU A 184 10.53 -0.70 -6.72
C LEU A 184 10.37 0.51 -5.80
N PRO A 185 10.97 1.66 -6.12
CA PRO A 185 10.75 2.90 -5.38
C PRO A 185 9.37 3.50 -5.69
N TYR A 186 8.88 4.40 -4.82
CA TYR A 186 7.62 5.11 -5.04
C TYR A 186 7.58 5.84 -6.39
N ARG A 187 8.70 6.40 -6.84
CA ARG A 187 8.79 7.04 -8.17
C ARG A 187 8.39 6.08 -9.29
N GLN A 188 8.81 4.82 -9.22
CA GLN A 188 8.46 3.82 -10.22
C GLN A 188 6.95 3.54 -10.26
N LEU A 189 6.32 3.46 -9.07
CA LEU A 189 4.86 3.29 -8.96
C LEU A 189 4.11 4.48 -9.54
N LEU A 190 4.56 5.71 -9.23
CA LEU A 190 3.97 6.94 -9.76
C LEU A 190 4.08 6.99 -11.29
N VAL A 191 5.28 6.78 -11.82
CA VAL A 191 5.51 6.82 -13.28
C VAL A 191 4.67 5.76 -13.98
N ASN A 192 4.61 4.53 -13.44
CA ASN A 192 3.77 3.47 -13.99
C ASN A 192 2.28 3.85 -13.98
N ALA A 193 1.77 4.40 -12.88
CA ALA A 193 0.39 4.84 -12.78
C ALA A 193 0.06 5.95 -13.80
N VAL A 194 0.94 6.94 -13.96
CA VAL A 194 0.78 8.03 -14.93
C VAL A 194 0.81 7.49 -16.36
N GLN A 195 1.78 6.64 -16.70
CA GLN A 195 1.88 6.04 -18.03
C GLN A 195 0.64 5.19 -18.36
N THR A 196 0.17 4.39 -17.40
CA THR A 196 -1.03 3.56 -17.58
C THR A 196 -2.26 4.45 -17.80
N ALA A 197 -2.45 5.45 -16.96
CA ALA A 197 -3.57 6.39 -17.08
C ALA A 197 -3.56 7.09 -18.45
N PHE A 198 -2.40 7.56 -18.89
CA PHE A 198 -2.26 8.23 -20.19
C PHE A 198 -2.46 7.28 -21.37
N SER A 199 -1.81 6.11 -21.34
CA SER A 199 -1.86 5.17 -22.47
C SER A 199 -3.23 4.52 -22.66
N TRP A 200 -3.98 4.34 -21.59
CA TRP A 200 -5.31 3.75 -21.62
C TRP A 200 -6.43 4.80 -21.65
N GLY A 201 -6.08 6.08 -21.60
CA GLY A 201 -7.05 7.18 -21.58
C GLY A 201 -7.95 7.14 -20.34
N LEU A 202 -7.41 6.70 -19.18
CA LEU A 202 -8.20 6.57 -17.96
C LEU A 202 -8.75 7.91 -17.49
N SER A 203 -10.00 7.90 -17.10
CA SER A 203 -10.74 9.02 -16.56
C SER A 203 -11.15 8.78 -15.09
N ARG A 204 -11.80 9.76 -14.48
CA ARG A 204 -12.32 9.63 -13.12
C ARG A 204 -13.49 8.65 -12.99
N GLU A 205 -14.14 8.31 -14.10
CA GLU A 205 -15.32 7.46 -14.14
C GLU A 205 -14.98 5.98 -14.38
N ASP A 206 -13.72 5.70 -14.74
CA ASP A 206 -13.29 4.33 -15.02
C ASP A 206 -13.17 3.49 -13.76
N ARG A 207 -13.47 2.21 -13.92
CA ARG A 207 -13.34 1.19 -12.90
C ARG A 207 -12.44 0.09 -13.41
N TYR A 208 -11.49 -0.31 -12.60
CA TYR A 208 -10.51 -1.33 -12.95
C TYR A 208 -10.68 -2.58 -12.08
N ILE A 209 -10.63 -3.76 -12.72
CA ILE A 209 -10.68 -5.04 -12.01
C ILE A 209 -9.25 -5.51 -11.74
N LEU A 210 -8.88 -5.62 -10.47
CA LEU A 210 -7.61 -6.23 -10.04
C LEU A 210 -7.76 -7.75 -10.04
N ALA A 211 -7.46 -8.39 -11.16
CA ALA A 211 -7.58 -9.84 -11.35
C ALA A 211 -6.24 -10.58 -11.23
N THR A 212 -5.14 -9.87 -11.29
CA THR A 212 -3.79 -10.45 -11.13
C THR A 212 -3.45 -10.65 -9.65
N PRO A 213 -2.80 -11.77 -9.31
CA PRO A 213 -2.32 -12.01 -7.95
C PRO A 213 -1.16 -11.08 -7.58
#